data_bd42c44c7c97253a4e35e60ff3a92df8
#
_entry.id   bd42c44c7c97253a4e35e60ff3a92df8
#
_cell.length_a   1.000
_cell.length_b   1.000
_cell.length_c   1.000
_cell.angle_alpha   90.00
_cell.angle_beta   90.00
_cell.angle_gamma   90.00
#
_symmetry.space_group_name_H-M   'P 1'
#
loop_
_entity.id
_entity.type
_entity.pdbx_description
1 polymer ?
#
loop_
_entity_poly.entity_id
_entity_poly.type
_entity_poly.pdbx_seq_one_letter_code
_entity_poly.pdbx_strand_id
1 'polypeptide(L)'
;MMLRNTRLATSLLRGLTLSILGLALTSPAYAADPVTLTLYNGQHKEVGDNLAAAFEAKTGIHVNVRKGSSNQLASQIMEEGDRSPADVFYAEESPPLNNLGEQGFLAKADDSTLQALPKEYVAANGTWIGVTARTRVVAFNPKLIKEEDLPKSVLDFADPEWQGKVGFVPTSGAFQEQAVAIIKLHGRDAAEEWLTGLRAFGKTYTNNMVALKAVENGEVATVLVNNYYWFALEKEKGKLDSKLHYFTDGDAGGLITVSSAGVIKASKHPKEAQQLLAYMASEEGQRVITNTTAEYPMRKGMVSDRGLKPFEELQAPKITPADLGNAEEALELERDTGLL
;
A
#
# COMPACT_ATOMS: atom_id res chain seq x y z
N MET A 1 11.89 -58.68 104.10
CA MET A 1 12.07 -57.53 104.98
C MET A 1 12.30 -56.28 104.13
N MET A 2 11.46 -55.36 104.25
CA MET A 2 11.60 -53.92 103.88
C MET A 2 11.81 -53.54 102.38
N LEU A 3 10.82 -53.07 101.74
CA LEU A 3 10.29 -51.67 101.70
C LEU A 3 11.01 -50.73 100.67
N ARG A 4 10.23 -50.27 99.76
CA ARG A 4 10.03 -48.83 99.34
C ARG A 4 10.94 -48.38 98.18
N ASN A 5 10.56 -47.66 97.20
CA ASN A 5 9.40 -46.78 96.93
C ASN A 5 9.50 -46.36 95.45
N THR A 6 8.37 -46.21 94.86
CA THR A 6 8.00 -45.48 93.67
C THR A 6 8.65 -44.13 93.47
N ARG A 7 8.97 -43.74 92.28
CA ARG A 7 8.60 -42.37 91.71
C ARG A 7 8.59 -42.40 90.20
N LEU A 8 7.48 -41.97 89.68
CA LEU A 8 7.24 -41.61 88.31
C LEU A 8 8.11 -40.37 87.92
N ALA A 9 8.64 -40.38 86.71
CA ALA A 9 9.12 -39.16 86.03
C ALA A 9 8.63 -39.16 84.59
N THR A 10 7.70 -38.34 84.36
CA THR A 10 7.14 -37.92 83.01
C THR A 10 8.22 -37.21 82.25
N SER A 11 8.66 -37.75 81.12
CA SER A 11 9.50 -37.04 80.16
C SER A 11 8.64 -36.47 78.99
N LEU A 12 8.61 -35.19 78.97
CA LEU A 12 8.03 -34.40 77.84
C LEU A 12 8.83 -34.61 76.53
N LEU A 13 8.17 -35.17 75.52
CA LEU A 13 8.68 -35.22 74.15
C LEU A 13 8.38 -33.86 73.53
N ARG A 14 9.38 -32.99 73.35
CA ARG A 14 9.31 -31.81 72.54
C ARG A 14 9.47 -32.20 71.09
N GLY A 15 8.38 -32.16 70.31
CA GLY A 15 8.40 -32.29 68.87
C GLY A 15 9.05 -31.06 68.21
N LEU A 16 10.13 -31.35 67.49
CA LEU A 16 10.82 -30.35 66.63
C LEU A 16 10.11 -30.34 65.27
N THR A 17 9.17 -29.39 65.04
CA THR A 17 8.61 -29.16 63.71
C THR A 17 9.63 -28.42 62.86
N LEU A 18 10.25 -29.10 61.90
CA LEU A 18 11.06 -28.50 60.83
C LEU A 18 10.11 -27.80 59.85
N SER A 19 10.01 -26.48 59.94
CA SER A 19 9.37 -25.66 58.90
C SER A 19 10.32 -25.57 57.69
N ILE A 20 10.06 -26.36 56.63
CA ILE A 20 10.71 -26.18 55.35
C ILE A 20 10.10 -24.95 54.71
N LEU A 21 10.81 -23.83 54.80
CA LEU A 21 10.51 -22.61 54.08
C LEU A 21 10.87 -22.85 52.61
N GLY A 22 9.86 -23.16 51.77
CA GLY A 22 10.03 -23.29 50.34
C GLY A 22 10.42 -21.94 49.74
N LEU A 23 11.70 -21.74 49.43
CA LEU A 23 12.14 -20.65 48.55
C LEU A 23 11.58 -20.96 47.17
N ALA A 24 10.46 -20.29 46.80
CA ALA A 24 10.02 -20.19 45.42
C ALA A 24 11.08 -19.41 44.67
N LEU A 25 11.93 -20.11 43.91
CA LEU A 25 12.80 -19.52 42.91
C LEU A 25 11.90 -18.96 41.81
N THR A 26 11.52 -17.70 41.96
CA THR A 26 11.00 -16.92 40.84
C THR A 26 12.15 -16.72 39.86
N SER A 27 12.23 -17.59 38.85
CA SER A 27 13.09 -17.33 37.71
C SER A 27 12.69 -15.97 37.15
N PRO A 28 13.64 -15.04 36.98
CA PRO A 28 13.31 -13.80 36.26
C PRO A 28 12.83 -14.23 34.86
N ALA A 29 11.58 -13.88 34.52
CA ALA A 29 11.14 -13.97 33.17
C ALA A 29 12.08 -13.07 32.38
N TYR A 30 12.97 -13.65 31.61
CA TYR A 30 13.73 -12.91 30.60
C TYR A 30 12.66 -12.29 29.69
N ALA A 31 12.43 -11.00 29.82
CA ALA A 31 11.69 -10.25 28.83
C ALA A 31 12.44 -10.48 27.52
N ALA A 32 11.82 -11.16 26.57
CA ALA A 32 12.38 -11.26 25.22
C ALA A 32 12.68 -9.85 24.74
N ASP A 33 13.83 -9.66 24.08
CA ASP A 33 14.16 -8.37 23.48
C ASP A 33 12.96 -7.87 22.67
N PRO A 34 12.62 -6.59 22.79
CA PRO A 34 11.47 -6.02 22.08
C PRO A 34 11.66 -6.26 20.57
N VAL A 35 10.67 -6.89 19.95
CA VAL A 35 10.68 -7.15 18.51
C VAL A 35 10.66 -5.82 17.78
N THR A 36 11.55 -5.67 16.80
CA THR A 36 11.59 -4.54 15.88
C THR A 36 11.37 -5.06 14.47
N LEU A 37 10.34 -4.58 13.80
CA LEU A 37 10.07 -4.89 12.39
C LEU A 37 10.76 -3.89 11.46
N THR A 38 11.11 -4.34 10.26
CA THR A 38 11.58 -3.49 9.17
C THR A 38 10.52 -3.44 8.07
N LEU A 39 9.94 -2.26 7.87
CA LEU A 39 9.00 -1.97 6.79
C LEU A 39 9.76 -1.35 5.61
N TYR A 40 9.81 -2.05 4.48
CA TYR A 40 10.22 -1.45 3.21
C TYR A 40 9.03 -0.69 2.63
N ASN A 41 9.12 0.64 2.62
CA ASN A 41 8.03 1.53 2.25
C ASN A 41 8.27 2.21 0.90
N GLY A 42 7.57 1.73 -0.13
CA GLY A 42 7.48 2.35 -1.46
C GLY A 42 6.31 3.34 -1.58
N GLN A 43 5.43 3.39 -0.57
CA GLN A 43 4.32 4.34 -0.51
C GLN A 43 4.80 5.72 -0.01
N HIS A 44 3.98 6.75 -0.12
CA HIS A 44 4.31 8.09 0.36
C HIS A 44 4.87 8.09 1.78
N LYS A 45 5.90 8.91 1.98
CA LYS A 45 6.65 8.96 3.24
C LYS A 45 5.75 9.06 4.47
N GLU A 46 4.80 10.01 4.44
CA GLU A 46 3.92 10.28 5.58
C GLU A 46 2.98 9.12 5.90
N VAL A 47 2.56 8.36 4.88
CA VAL A 47 1.71 7.18 5.06
C VAL A 47 2.45 6.11 5.83
N GLY A 48 3.67 5.75 5.39
CA GLY A 48 4.47 4.75 6.06
C GLY A 48 4.85 5.16 7.48
N ASP A 49 5.23 6.42 7.69
CA ASP A 49 5.62 6.93 9.02
C ASP A 49 4.43 6.94 10.00
N ASN A 50 3.26 7.43 9.57
CA ASN A 50 2.06 7.49 10.41
C ASN A 50 1.54 6.08 10.74
N LEU A 51 1.58 5.17 9.75
CA LEU A 51 1.17 3.77 9.93
C LEU A 51 2.07 3.06 10.95
N ALA A 52 3.40 3.22 10.82
CA ALA A 52 4.38 2.64 11.74
C ALA A 52 4.17 3.17 13.16
N ALA A 53 4.04 4.48 13.33
CA ALA A 53 3.82 5.10 14.64
C ALA A 53 2.50 4.64 15.29
N ALA A 54 1.41 4.53 14.53
CA ALA A 54 0.13 4.08 15.04
C ALA A 54 0.15 2.59 15.41
N PHE A 55 0.82 1.76 14.62
CA PHE A 55 1.01 0.34 14.94
C PHE A 55 1.85 0.14 16.20
N GLU A 56 2.96 0.88 16.34
CA GLU A 56 3.81 0.85 17.53
C GLU A 56 3.04 1.29 18.78
N ALA A 57 2.27 2.38 18.69
CA ALA A 57 1.44 2.87 19.80
C ALA A 57 0.41 1.82 20.27
N LYS A 58 -0.12 1.02 19.34
CA LYS A 58 -1.12 -0.02 19.64
C LYS A 58 -0.52 -1.30 20.20
N THR A 59 0.64 -1.71 19.69
CA THR A 59 1.18 -3.07 19.93
C THR A 59 2.44 -3.07 20.79
N GLY A 60 3.14 -1.95 20.90
CA GLY A 60 4.47 -1.87 21.48
C GLY A 60 5.59 -2.42 20.59
N ILE A 61 5.27 -2.86 19.35
CA ILE A 61 6.25 -3.37 18.39
C ILE A 61 6.80 -2.19 17.60
N HIS A 62 8.09 -1.94 17.71
CA HIS A 62 8.75 -0.87 16.95
C HIS A 62 8.85 -1.23 15.46
N VAL A 63 8.69 -0.22 14.56
CA VAL A 63 8.78 -0.40 13.11
C VAL A 63 9.80 0.56 12.52
N ASN A 64 10.93 0.03 12.06
CA ASN A 64 11.91 0.77 11.26
C ASN A 64 11.40 0.91 9.82
N VAL A 65 11.21 2.15 9.36
CA VAL A 65 10.73 2.43 8.00
C VAL A 65 11.90 2.74 7.08
N ARG A 66 12.17 1.86 6.11
CA ARG A 66 13.12 2.09 5.02
C ARG A 66 12.38 2.55 3.77
N LYS A 67 12.73 3.72 3.26
CA LYS A 67 12.04 4.38 2.13
C LYS A 67 12.81 4.19 0.84
N GLY A 68 12.05 4.06 -0.26
CA GLY A 68 12.56 3.97 -1.61
C GLY A 68 11.41 4.00 -2.61
N SER A 69 11.67 3.95 -3.91
CA SER A 69 10.59 3.67 -4.85
C SER A 69 10.19 2.19 -4.78
N SER A 70 8.94 1.86 -5.10
CA SER A 70 8.44 0.48 -5.04
C SER A 70 9.32 -0.48 -5.85
N ASN A 71 9.70 -0.08 -7.07
CA ASN A 71 10.54 -0.91 -7.94
C ASN A 71 11.96 -1.10 -7.40
N GLN A 72 12.58 -0.04 -6.83
CA GLN A 72 13.92 -0.16 -6.22
C GLN A 72 13.91 -1.10 -5.01
N LEU A 73 12.90 -0.97 -4.14
CA LEU A 73 12.77 -1.81 -2.96
C LEU A 73 12.47 -3.27 -3.32
N ALA A 74 11.64 -3.51 -4.35
CA ALA A 74 11.38 -4.86 -4.85
C ALA A 74 12.67 -5.50 -5.41
N SER A 75 13.44 -4.78 -6.25
CA SER A 75 14.73 -5.25 -6.75
C SER A 75 15.69 -5.55 -5.61
N GLN A 76 15.74 -4.69 -4.60
CA GLN A 76 16.58 -4.90 -3.43
C GLN A 76 16.19 -6.15 -2.63
N ILE A 77 14.88 -6.42 -2.43
CA ILE A 77 14.40 -7.65 -1.78
C ILE A 77 14.87 -8.89 -2.56
N MET A 78 14.79 -8.86 -3.89
CA MET A 78 15.27 -9.96 -4.73
C MET A 78 16.78 -10.17 -4.62
N GLU A 79 17.58 -9.10 -4.60
CA GLU A 79 19.04 -9.16 -4.43
C GLU A 79 19.44 -9.64 -3.03
N GLU A 80 18.74 -9.23 -1.99
CA GLU A 80 18.97 -9.63 -0.60
C GLU A 80 18.59 -11.09 -0.37
N GLY A 81 17.54 -11.60 -1.05
CA GLY A 81 17.06 -12.97 -0.96
C GLY A 81 16.71 -13.36 0.47
N ASP A 82 17.19 -14.54 0.94
CA ASP A 82 16.96 -15.04 2.30
C ASP A 82 17.68 -14.22 3.40
N ARG A 83 18.52 -13.26 3.01
CA ARG A 83 19.22 -12.34 3.93
C ARG A 83 18.53 -11.00 4.06
N SER A 84 17.40 -10.81 3.38
CA SER A 84 16.66 -9.54 3.46
C SER A 84 16.31 -9.21 4.92
N PRO A 85 16.59 -7.99 5.39
CA PRO A 85 16.18 -7.53 6.71
C PRO A 85 14.71 -7.06 6.72
N ALA A 86 14.05 -7.04 5.56
CA ALA A 86 12.66 -6.60 5.46
C ALA A 86 11.71 -7.66 6.03
N ASP A 87 10.74 -7.22 6.83
CA ASP A 87 9.65 -8.05 7.35
C ASP A 87 8.38 -7.87 6.53
N VAL A 88 8.08 -6.63 6.15
CA VAL A 88 6.92 -6.25 5.34
C VAL A 88 7.37 -5.31 4.22
N PHE A 89 6.83 -5.53 3.02
CA PHE A 89 6.96 -4.59 1.92
C PHE A 89 5.60 -3.94 1.65
N TYR A 90 5.58 -2.61 1.57
CA TYR A 90 4.43 -1.78 1.26
C TYR A 90 4.75 -0.93 0.02
N ALA A 91 4.09 -1.19 -1.08
CA ALA A 91 4.29 -0.50 -2.36
C ALA A 91 3.14 0.45 -2.68
N GLU A 92 3.41 1.47 -3.46
CA GLU A 92 2.40 2.40 -3.97
C GLU A 92 1.49 1.72 -5.01
N GLU A 93 1.99 0.69 -5.71
CA GLU A 93 1.30 -0.06 -6.78
C GLU A 93 1.43 -1.57 -6.61
N SER A 94 0.60 -2.35 -7.34
CA SER A 94 0.57 -3.82 -7.23
C SER A 94 1.64 -4.58 -8.04
N PRO A 95 2.15 -4.12 -9.20
CA PRO A 95 3.09 -4.90 -10.00
C PRO A 95 4.35 -5.36 -9.28
N PRO A 96 5.02 -4.55 -8.42
CA PRO A 96 6.17 -5.02 -7.64
C PRO A 96 5.84 -6.17 -6.70
N LEU A 97 4.62 -6.18 -6.09
CA LEU A 97 4.16 -7.26 -5.22
C LEU A 97 3.79 -8.52 -6.03
N ASN A 98 3.19 -8.34 -7.21
CA ASN A 98 2.92 -9.44 -8.14
C ASN A 98 4.22 -10.17 -8.47
N ASN A 99 5.24 -9.43 -8.92
CA ASN A 99 6.55 -9.97 -9.26
C ASN A 99 7.19 -10.74 -8.10
N LEU A 100 7.25 -10.14 -6.90
CA LEU A 100 7.80 -10.80 -5.71
C LEU A 100 6.98 -12.03 -5.30
N GLY A 101 5.66 -11.99 -5.43
CA GLY A 101 4.77 -13.11 -5.11
C GLY A 101 4.94 -14.30 -6.07
N GLU A 102 5.05 -14.04 -7.37
CA GLU A 102 5.30 -15.05 -8.41
C GLU A 102 6.67 -15.71 -8.26
N GLN A 103 7.69 -14.95 -7.88
CA GLN A 103 9.04 -15.45 -7.63
C GLN A 103 9.23 -16.09 -6.25
N GLY A 104 8.18 -16.10 -5.41
CA GLY A 104 8.20 -16.80 -4.11
C GLY A 104 8.93 -16.07 -2.99
N PHE A 105 9.11 -14.74 -3.09
CA PHE A 105 9.69 -13.89 -2.04
C PHE A 105 8.70 -13.50 -0.95
N LEU A 106 7.39 -13.67 -1.17
CA LEU A 106 6.36 -13.33 -0.21
C LEU A 106 5.79 -14.57 0.49
N ALA A 107 5.45 -14.42 1.76
CA ALA A 107 4.68 -15.40 2.50
C ALA A 107 3.18 -15.22 2.22
N LYS A 108 2.39 -16.30 2.38
CA LYS A 108 0.93 -16.19 2.34
C LYS A 108 0.46 -15.34 3.53
N ALA A 109 -0.45 -14.38 3.29
CA ALA A 109 -1.12 -13.63 4.33
C ALA A 109 -2.10 -14.52 5.09
N ASP A 110 -2.35 -14.20 6.37
CA ASP A 110 -3.32 -14.91 7.19
C ASP A 110 -4.73 -14.82 6.59
N ASP A 111 -5.47 -15.92 6.63
CA ASP A 111 -6.80 -16.01 6.03
C ASP A 111 -7.77 -14.96 6.59
N SER A 112 -7.65 -14.59 7.86
CA SER A 112 -8.44 -13.51 8.48
C SER A 112 -8.17 -12.13 7.86
N THR A 113 -6.93 -11.85 7.49
CA THR A 113 -6.54 -10.62 6.80
C THR A 113 -7.12 -10.61 5.38
N LEU A 114 -6.99 -11.71 4.65
CA LEU A 114 -7.53 -11.84 3.30
C LEU A 114 -9.06 -11.69 3.26
N GLN A 115 -9.78 -12.27 4.22
CA GLN A 115 -11.26 -12.21 4.30
C GLN A 115 -11.80 -10.81 4.63
N ALA A 116 -10.99 -9.93 5.23
CA ALA A 116 -11.38 -8.56 5.56
C ALA A 116 -11.50 -7.65 4.33
N LEU A 117 -10.97 -8.09 3.18
CA LEU A 117 -10.83 -7.31 1.94
C LEU A 117 -11.66 -7.93 0.81
N PRO A 118 -12.06 -7.16 -0.23
CA PRO A 118 -12.66 -7.71 -1.43
C PRO A 118 -11.66 -8.61 -2.17
N LYS A 119 -12.14 -9.72 -2.71
CA LYS A 119 -11.28 -10.74 -3.34
C LYS A 119 -10.53 -10.24 -4.57
N GLU A 120 -11.11 -9.32 -5.30
CA GLU A 120 -10.55 -8.70 -6.50
C GLU A 120 -9.34 -7.80 -6.22
N TYR A 121 -9.12 -7.44 -4.95
CA TYR A 121 -8.01 -6.58 -4.51
C TYR A 121 -6.98 -7.32 -3.65
N VAL A 122 -6.90 -8.63 -3.77
CA VAL A 122 -5.86 -9.46 -3.15
C VAL A 122 -5.24 -10.39 -4.18
N ALA A 123 -3.99 -10.80 -3.96
CA ALA A 123 -3.34 -11.78 -4.82
C ALA A 123 -4.12 -13.09 -4.88
N ALA A 124 -4.22 -13.72 -6.06
CA ALA A 124 -4.91 -15.00 -6.22
C ALA A 124 -4.29 -16.12 -5.35
N ASN A 125 -2.97 -16.07 -5.15
CA ASN A 125 -2.23 -16.98 -4.27
C ASN A 125 -2.18 -16.53 -2.80
N GLY A 126 -2.80 -15.38 -2.46
CA GLY A 126 -2.88 -14.83 -1.11
C GLY A 126 -1.57 -14.25 -0.58
N THR A 127 -0.58 -13.94 -1.42
CA THR A 127 0.74 -13.46 -0.96
C THR A 127 0.82 -11.97 -0.71
N TRP A 128 -0.11 -11.18 -1.20
CA TRP A 128 -0.22 -9.75 -0.93
C TRP A 128 -1.68 -9.30 -0.86
N ILE A 129 -1.90 -8.16 -0.25
CA ILE A 129 -3.19 -7.49 -0.12
C ILE A 129 -3.15 -6.10 -0.75
N GLY A 130 -4.26 -5.67 -1.36
CA GLY A 130 -4.53 -4.27 -1.64
C GLY A 130 -4.89 -3.56 -0.34
N VAL A 131 -4.15 -2.49 -0.02
CA VAL A 131 -4.32 -1.76 1.24
C VAL A 131 -5.31 -0.62 1.09
N THR A 132 -5.09 0.25 0.12
CA THR A 132 -6.02 1.33 -0.26
C THR A 132 -6.10 1.43 -1.78
N ALA A 133 -7.21 1.97 -2.30
CA ALA A 133 -7.39 2.17 -3.73
C ALA A 133 -7.37 3.65 -4.12
N ARG A 134 -7.07 3.89 -5.39
CA ARG A 134 -7.19 5.16 -6.07
C ARG A 134 -7.68 4.91 -7.49
N THR A 135 -8.24 5.93 -8.10
CA THR A 135 -8.66 5.88 -9.50
C THR A 135 -7.84 6.85 -10.34
N ARG A 136 -7.55 6.44 -11.57
CA ARG A 136 -7.05 7.34 -12.60
C ARG A 136 -8.14 8.36 -12.93
N VAL A 137 -7.71 9.58 -13.22
CA VAL A 137 -8.57 10.72 -13.56
C VAL A 137 -7.83 11.65 -14.50
N VAL A 138 -8.58 12.57 -15.10
CA VAL A 138 -8.01 13.78 -15.69
C VAL A 138 -8.22 14.94 -14.71
N ALA A 139 -7.15 15.60 -14.28
CA ALA A 139 -7.30 16.92 -13.70
C ALA A 139 -7.24 17.95 -14.84
N PHE A 140 -8.17 18.91 -14.85
CA PHE A 140 -8.28 19.92 -15.91
C PHE A 140 -8.50 21.32 -15.36
N ASN A 141 -8.08 22.32 -16.11
CA ASN A 141 -8.32 23.73 -15.78
C ASN A 141 -9.53 24.26 -16.57
N PRO A 142 -10.67 24.55 -15.93
CA PRO A 142 -11.89 24.97 -16.63
C PRO A 142 -11.78 26.35 -17.29
N LYS A 143 -10.70 27.11 -17.03
CA LYS A 143 -10.39 28.35 -17.75
C LYS A 143 -9.77 28.11 -19.13
N LEU A 144 -9.21 26.90 -19.36
CA LEU A 144 -8.52 26.51 -20.59
C LEU A 144 -9.33 25.56 -21.46
N ILE A 145 -10.13 24.67 -20.81
CA ILE A 145 -10.96 23.69 -21.49
C ILE A 145 -12.22 23.41 -20.66
N LYS A 146 -13.35 23.26 -21.31
CA LYS A 146 -14.60 22.89 -20.64
C LYS A 146 -14.66 21.37 -20.44
N GLU A 147 -15.40 20.94 -19.42
CA GLU A 147 -15.55 19.51 -19.12
C GLU A 147 -16.23 18.74 -20.27
N GLU A 148 -17.20 19.37 -20.94
CA GLU A 148 -17.90 18.81 -22.09
C GLU A 148 -17.01 18.58 -23.33
N ASP A 149 -15.86 19.27 -23.40
CA ASP A 149 -14.89 19.16 -24.49
C ASP A 149 -13.78 18.13 -24.17
N LEU A 150 -13.81 17.50 -22.99
CA LEU A 150 -12.85 16.44 -22.63
C LEU A 150 -13.17 15.14 -23.37
N PRO A 151 -12.14 14.38 -23.77
CA PRO A 151 -12.33 13.07 -24.40
C PRO A 151 -13.10 12.10 -23.51
N LYS A 152 -13.89 11.25 -24.13
CA LYS A 152 -14.58 10.16 -23.43
C LYS A 152 -13.67 8.97 -23.14
N SER A 153 -12.61 8.79 -23.94
CA SER A 153 -11.60 7.77 -23.74
C SER A 153 -10.24 8.39 -23.45
N VAL A 154 -9.46 7.73 -22.60
CA VAL A 154 -8.07 8.12 -22.35
C VAL A 154 -7.19 7.98 -23.62
N LEU A 155 -7.58 7.11 -24.55
CA LEU A 155 -6.87 6.91 -25.81
C LEU A 155 -6.87 8.18 -26.67
N ASP A 156 -7.97 8.92 -26.69
CA ASP A 156 -8.12 10.11 -27.52
C ASP A 156 -7.17 11.26 -27.10
N PHE A 157 -6.60 11.23 -25.89
CA PHE A 157 -5.56 12.19 -25.48
C PHE A 157 -4.25 12.07 -26.27
N ALA A 158 -4.06 10.99 -27.01
CA ALA A 158 -2.92 10.77 -27.90
C ALA A 158 -3.11 11.40 -29.29
N ASP A 159 -4.27 11.96 -29.59
CA ASP A 159 -4.58 12.58 -30.87
C ASP A 159 -3.88 13.94 -31.07
N PRO A 160 -3.58 14.34 -32.32
CA PRO A 160 -2.90 15.60 -32.62
C PRO A 160 -3.61 16.84 -32.09
N GLU A 161 -4.94 16.80 -31.93
CA GLU A 161 -5.73 17.91 -31.39
C GLU A 161 -5.39 18.24 -29.93
N TRP A 162 -4.76 17.29 -29.19
CA TRP A 162 -4.30 17.43 -27.82
C TRP A 162 -2.86 17.96 -27.71
N GLN A 163 -2.27 18.39 -28.84
CA GLN A 163 -0.91 18.93 -28.84
C GLN A 163 -0.72 20.05 -27.81
N GLY A 164 0.15 19.81 -26.83
CA GLY A 164 0.48 20.74 -25.75
C GLY A 164 -0.62 20.96 -24.71
N LYS A 165 -1.74 20.23 -24.80
CA LYS A 165 -2.88 20.36 -23.87
C LYS A 165 -2.92 19.28 -22.79
N VAL A 166 -2.24 18.15 -22.97
CA VAL A 166 -2.21 17.05 -22.00
C VAL A 166 -0.83 16.88 -21.38
N GLY A 167 -0.80 16.81 -20.06
CA GLY A 167 0.39 16.48 -19.28
C GLY A 167 0.35 15.05 -18.73
N PHE A 168 1.50 14.43 -18.59
CA PHE A 168 1.61 13.08 -18.01
C PHE A 168 3.00 12.82 -17.45
N VAL A 169 3.16 11.73 -16.68
CA VAL A 169 4.42 11.33 -16.02
C VAL A 169 4.76 9.89 -16.40
N PRO A 170 5.57 9.64 -17.43
CA PRO A 170 5.88 8.29 -17.90
C PRO A 170 6.57 7.43 -16.84
N THR A 171 7.40 8.01 -15.98
CA THR A 171 8.10 7.29 -14.90
C THR A 171 7.21 6.95 -13.69
N SER A 172 5.94 7.32 -13.72
CA SER A 172 5.00 7.00 -12.64
C SER A 172 4.48 5.58 -12.76
N GLY A 173 4.57 4.78 -11.67
CA GLY A 173 4.00 3.44 -11.63
C GLY A 173 2.51 3.40 -12.02
N ALA A 174 1.73 4.41 -11.60
CA ALA A 174 0.32 4.50 -11.98
C ALA A 174 0.08 4.76 -13.49
N PHE A 175 1.02 5.42 -14.18
CA PHE A 175 0.97 5.57 -15.64
C PHE A 175 1.29 4.24 -16.30
N GLN A 176 2.28 3.51 -15.80
CA GLN A 176 2.64 2.16 -16.26
C GLN A 176 1.50 1.17 -16.07
N GLU A 177 0.83 1.19 -14.91
CA GLU A 177 -0.39 0.39 -14.67
C GLU A 177 -1.49 0.74 -15.69
N GLN A 178 -1.66 2.01 -16.05
CA GLN A 178 -2.62 2.45 -17.06
C GLN A 178 -2.24 1.93 -18.46
N ALA A 179 -0.96 1.94 -18.83
CA ALA A 179 -0.49 1.36 -20.08
C ALA A 179 -0.76 -0.15 -20.14
N VAL A 180 -0.52 -0.90 -19.03
CA VAL A 180 -0.89 -2.32 -18.94
C VAL A 180 -2.40 -2.50 -19.13
N ALA A 181 -3.23 -1.66 -18.50
CA ALA A 181 -4.67 -1.75 -18.65
C ALA A 181 -5.11 -1.53 -20.12
N ILE A 182 -4.49 -0.61 -20.83
CA ILE A 182 -4.74 -0.39 -22.25
C ILE A 182 -4.34 -1.64 -23.06
N ILE A 183 -3.17 -2.23 -22.80
CA ILE A 183 -2.75 -3.47 -23.45
C ILE A 183 -3.80 -4.59 -23.25
N LYS A 184 -4.28 -4.75 -22.02
CA LYS A 184 -5.25 -5.81 -21.68
C LYS A 184 -6.63 -5.59 -22.29
N LEU A 185 -7.07 -4.34 -22.42
CA LEU A 185 -8.41 -4.00 -22.92
C LEU A 185 -8.45 -3.84 -24.44
N HIS A 186 -7.40 -3.28 -25.02
CA HIS A 186 -7.38 -2.83 -26.42
C HIS A 186 -6.27 -3.46 -27.25
N GLY A 187 -5.33 -4.20 -26.63
CA GLY A 187 -4.19 -4.82 -27.29
C GLY A 187 -2.93 -3.93 -27.29
N ARG A 188 -1.79 -4.58 -27.63
CA ARG A 188 -0.46 -3.95 -27.63
C ARG A 188 -0.38 -2.78 -28.62
N ASP A 189 -0.94 -2.94 -29.83
CA ASP A 189 -0.88 -1.93 -30.89
C ASP A 189 -1.57 -0.63 -30.45
N ALA A 190 -2.75 -0.72 -29.81
CA ALA A 190 -3.45 0.45 -29.28
C ALA A 190 -2.66 1.15 -28.16
N ALA A 191 -1.98 0.41 -27.31
CA ALA A 191 -1.11 0.98 -26.29
C ALA A 191 0.11 1.66 -26.88
N GLU A 192 0.72 1.09 -27.93
CA GLU A 192 1.85 1.67 -28.65
C GLU A 192 1.45 2.98 -29.35
N GLU A 193 0.29 2.99 -30.03
CA GLU A 193 -0.28 4.20 -30.63
C GLU A 193 -0.52 5.29 -29.59
N TRP A 194 -1.12 4.93 -28.44
CA TRP A 194 -1.37 5.86 -27.36
C TRP A 194 -0.07 6.46 -26.79
N LEU A 195 0.93 5.63 -26.48
CA LEU A 195 2.23 6.08 -25.98
C LEU A 195 2.97 6.95 -26.99
N THR A 196 2.94 6.58 -28.27
CA THR A 196 3.55 7.34 -29.36
C THR A 196 2.89 8.69 -29.55
N GLY A 197 1.56 8.74 -29.51
CA GLY A 197 0.80 9.99 -29.60
C GLY A 197 1.04 10.91 -28.39
N LEU A 198 1.03 10.39 -27.18
CA LEU A 198 1.38 11.16 -25.99
C LEU A 198 2.80 11.70 -26.04
N ARG A 199 3.77 10.92 -26.53
CA ARG A 199 5.14 11.42 -26.75
C ARG A 199 5.20 12.53 -27.77
N ALA A 200 4.44 12.43 -28.86
CA ALA A 200 4.45 13.41 -29.93
C ALA A 200 3.73 14.71 -29.55
N PHE A 201 2.63 14.62 -28.84
CA PHE A 201 1.69 15.74 -28.63
C PHE A 201 1.57 16.19 -27.17
N GLY A 202 1.86 15.33 -26.19
CA GLY A 202 1.75 15.66 -24.77
C GLY A 202 2.98 16.36 -24.19
N LYS A 203 2.87 16.74 -22.93
CA LYS A 203 3.96 17.32 -22.12
C LYS A 203 4.33 16.37 -21.00
N THR A 204 5.61 15.97 -20.92
CA THR A 204 6.12 15.14 -19.81
C THR A 204 6.51 15.98 -18.62
N TYR A 205 6.27 15.43 -17.42
CA TYR A 205 6.65 16.03 -16.14
C TYR A 205 7.46 15.05 -15.29
N THR A 206 8.22 15.56 -14.33
CA THR A 206 9.09 14.77 -13.47
C THR A 206 8.34 14.00 -12.37
N ASN A 207 7.16 14.49 -11.96
CA ASN A 207 6.27 13.82 -11.02
C ASN A 207 4.83 14.37 -11.10
N ASN A 208 3.88 13.61 -10.57
CA ASN A 208 2.45 13.90 -10.66
C ASN A 208 2.05 15.22 -9.98
N MET A 209 2.68 15.59 -8.86
CA MET A 209 2.37 16.86 -8.18
C MET A 209 2.83 18.07 -9.00
N VAL A 210 3.99 17.99 -9.65
CA VAL A 210 4.46 19.05 -10.57
C VAL A 210 3.51 19.17 -11.76
N ALA A 211 3.09 18.05 -12.36
CA ALA A 211 2.15 18.05 -13.48
C ALA A 211 0.79 18.65 -13.07
N LEU A 212 0.27 18.31 -11.89
CA LEU A 212 -0.98 18.87 -11.39
C LEU A 212 -0.88 20.37 -11.10
N LYS A 213 0.25 20.83 -10.52
CA LYS A 213 0.51 22.27 -10.30
C LYS A 213 0.60 23.04 -11.63
N ALA A 214 1.07 22.41 -12.70
CA ALA A 214 1.06 23.02 -14.04
C ALA A 214 -0.37 23.23 -14.56
N VAL A 215 -1.29 22.28 -14.33
CA VAL A 215 -2.73 22.49 -14.64
C VAL A 215 -3.32 23.61 -13.80
N GLU A 216 -3.08 23.59 -12.49
CA GLU A 216 -3.59 24.61 -11.58
C GLU A 216 -3.12 26.03 -11.96
N ASN A 217 -1.87 26.16 -12.40
CA ASN A 217 -1.28 27.43 -12.85
C ASN A 217 -1.67 27.82 -14.29
N GLY A 218 -2.39 26.96 -15.03
CA GLY A 218 -2.78 27.22 -16.42
C GLY A 218 -1.67 27.03 -17.46
N GLU A 219 -0.61 26.28 -17.13
CA GLU A 219 0.51 25.98 -18.05
C GLU A 219 0.16 24.86 -19.05
N VAL A 220 -0.76 23.99 -18.67
CA VAL A 220 -1.32 22.89 -19.47
C VAL A 220 -2.81 22.75 -19.14
N ALA A 221 -3.62 22.38 -20.13
CA ALA A 221 -5.06 22.29 -19.93
C ALA A 221 -5.49 21.11 -19.07
N THR A 222 -4.82 19.97 -19.22
CA THR A 222 -5.16 18.70 -18.56
C THR A 222 -3.93 17.94 -18.12
N VAL A 223 -4.09 17.01 -17.15
CA VAL A 223 -3.07 16.05 -16.76
C VAL A 223 -3.68 14.69 -16.38
N LEU A 224 -3.04 13.61 -16.81
CA LEU A 224 -3.40 12.24 -16.44
C LEU A 224 -2.74 11.89 -15.10
N VAL A 225 -3.55 11.80 -14.02
CA VAL A 225 -3.05 11.57 -12.65
C VAL A 225 -3.98 10.65 -11.87
N ASN A 226 -3.59 10.28 -10.65
CA ASN A 226 -4.50 9.70 -9.68
C ASN A 226 -5.26 10.79 -8.92
N ASN A 227 -6.49 10.49 -8.54
CA ASN A 227 -7.40 11.42 -7.86
C ASN A 227 -6.81 12.05 -6.59
N TYR A 228 -6.09 11.29 -5.77
CA TYR A 228 -5.59 11.74 -4.47
C TYR A 228 -4.58 12.92 -4.56
N TYR A 229 -3.88 13.08 -5.68
CA TYR A 229 -2.98 14.24 -5.87
C TYR A 229 -3.73 15.57 -5.85
N TRP A 230 -4.93 15.59 -6.43
CA TRP A 230 -5.77 16.79 -6.43
C TRP A 230 -6.21 17.15 -5.00
N PHE A 231 -6.66 16.18 -4.21
CA PHE A 231 -7.03 16.40 -2.81
C PHE A 231 -5.83 16.79 -1.94
N ALA A 232 -4.63 16.28 -2.24
CA ALA A 232 -3.41 16.69 -1.57
C ALA A 232 -3.07 18.16 -1.86
N LEU A 233 -3.21 18.58 -3.12
CA LEU A 233 -2.99 19.97 -3.52
C LEU A 233 -4.05 20.90 -2.94
N GLU A 234 -5.32 20.47 -2.90
CA GLU A 234 -6.41 21.22 -2.25
C GLU A 234 -6.15 21.42 -0.75
N LYS A 235 -5.65 20.40 -0.06
CA LYS A 235 -5.25 20.51 1.35
C LYS A 235 -4.09 21.50 1.54
N GLU A 236 -3.14 21.55 0.58
CA GLU A 236 -1.98 22.47 0.62
C GLU A 236 -2.40 23.92 0.34
N LYS A 237 -3.20 24.15 -0.70
CA LYS A 237 -3.49 25.49 -1.24
C LYS A 237 -4.87 26.06 -0.85
N GLY A 238 -5.78 25.22 -0.36
CA GLY A 238 -7.19 25.55 -0.23
C GLY A 238 -7.95 25.33 -1.54
N LYS A 239 -8.93 26.19 -1.85
CA LYS A 239 -9.76 26.06 -3.05
C LYS A 239 -8.89 26.12 -4.31
N LEU A 240 -9.04 25.13 -5.19
CA LEU A 240 -8.38 25.06 -6.48
C LEU A 240 -9.26 25.58 -7.61
N ASP A 241 -8.62 26.08 -8.67
CA ASP A 241 -9.26 26.41 -9.96
C ASP A 241 -9.46 25.12 -10.78
N SER A 242 -8.52 24.18 -10.72
CA SER A 242 -8.61 22.88 -11.41
C SER A 242 -9.72 21.99 -10.84
N LYS A 243 -10.21 21.06 -11.67
CA LYS A 243 -11.24 20.07 -11.33
C LYS A 243 -10.81 18.70 -11.74
N LEU A 244 -11.51 17.67 -11.23
CA LEU A 244 -11.34 16.28 -11.62
C LEU A 244 -12.45 15.85 -12.58
N HIS A 245 -12.07 15.21 -13.69
CA HIS A 245 -12.96 14.47 -14.57
C HIS A 245 -12.72 12.97 -14.39
N TYR A 246 -13.80 12.23 -14.17
CA TYR A 246 -13.80 10.78 -13.99
C TYR A 246 -14.32 10.13 -15.25
N PHE A 247 -13.53 9.21 -15.81
CA PHE A 247 -13.97 8.43 -16.96
C PHE A 247 -15.15 7.50 -16.61
N THR A 248 -15.93 7.15 -17.60
CA THR A 248 -17.13 6.30 -17.49
C THR A 248 -17.00 5.07 -18.40
N ASP A 249 -18.03 4.24 -18.39
CA ASP A 249 -18.21 3.11 -19.34
C ASP A 249 -17.06 2.09 -19.39
N GLY A 250 -16.30 1.98 -18.30
CA GLY A 250 -15.20 1.02 -18.22
C GLY A 250 -13.95 1.43 -19.00
N ASP A 251 -13.79 2.72 -19.32
CA ASP A 251 -12.60 3.23 -19.98
C ASP A 251 -11.32 3.05 -19.14
N ALA A 252 -10.20 2.74 -19.80
CA ALA A 252 -8.89 2.59 -19.15
C ALA A 252 -8.45 3.84 -18.38
N GLY A 253 -8.99 5.01 -18.73
CA GLY A 253 -8.77 6.27 -18.03
C GLY A 253 -9.33 6.30 -16.61
N GLY A 254 -10.31 5.44 -16.29
CA GLY A 254 -10.89 5.26 -14.96
C GLY A 254 -10.31 4.07 -14.18
N LEU A 255 -9.13 3.57 -14.54
CA LEU A 255 -8.51 2.41 -13.89
C LEU A 255 -8.42 2.62 -12.38
N ILE A 256 -8.89 1.62 -11.62
CA ILE A 256 -8.69 1.53 -10.17
C ILE A 256 -7.41 0.75 -9.93
N THR A 257 -6.47 1.35 -9.22
CA THR A 257 -5.24 0.72 -8.76
C THR A 257 -5.19 0.69 -7.25
N VAL A 258 -4.31 -0.13 -6.67
CA VAL A 258 -4.18 -0.27 -5.22
C VAL A 258 -2.74 -0.08 -4.78
N SER A 259 -2.56 0.52 -3.61
CA SER A 259 -1.35 0.30 -2.85
C SER A 259 -1.38 -1.12 -2.28
N SER A 260 -0.27 -1.79 -2.26
CA SER A 260 -0.22 -3.22 -1.93
C SER A 260 0.83 -3.51 -0.86
N ALA A 261 0.55 -4.48 0.02
CA ALA A 261 1.50 -4.91 1.02
C ALA A 261 1.56 -6.44 1.13
N GLY A 262 2.73 -6.95 1.47
CA GLY A 262 2.97 -8.37 1.68
C GLY A 262 4.05 -8.62 2.71
N VAL A 263 4.00 -9.77 3.37
CA VAL A 263 5.02 -10.23 4.31
C VAL A 263 6.17 -10.88 3.54
N ILE A 264 7.40 -10.47 3.84
CA ILE A 264 8.59 -11.08 3.23
C ILE A 264 8.80 -12.49 3.79
N LYS A 265 8.96 -13.46 2.90
CA LYS A 265 9.11 -14.86 3.27
C LYS A 265 10.34 -15.12 4.16
N ALA A 266 11.40 -14.36 3.94
CA ALA A 266 12.66 -14.43 4.72
C ALA A 266 12.60 -13.72 6.08
N SER A 267 11.48 -13.06 6.43
CA SER A 267 11.31 -12.36 7.70
C SER A 267 11.72 -13.20 8.88
N LYS A 268 12.43 -12.61 9.83
CA LYS A 268 12.81 -13.24 11.09
C LYS A 268 11.74 -13.12 12.17
N HIS A 269 10.71 -12.28 11.89
CA HIS A 269 9.56 -12.00 12.75
C HIS A 269 8.23 -12.25 12.03
N PRO A 270 8.01 -13.45 11.44
CA PRO A 270 6.86 -13.68 10.55
C PRO A 270 5.51 -13.45 11.23
N LYS A 271 5.41 -13.74 12.53
CA LYS A 271 4.18 -13.53 13.30
C LYS A 271 3.86 -12.04 13.48
N GLU A 272 4.84 -11.25 13.84
CA GLU A 272 4.69 -9.82 14.06
C GLU A 272 4.53 -9.08 12.72
N ALA A 273 5.17 -9.57 11.64
CA ALA A 273 4.96 -9.09 10.27
C ALA A 273 3.51 -9.33 9.80
N GLN A 274 2.91 -10.49 10.08
CA GLN A 274 1.48 -10.76 9.83
C GLN A 274 0.58 -9.83 10.66
N GLN A 275 0.96 -9.51 11.91
CA GLN A 275 0.22 -8.52 12.72
C GLN A 275 0.24 -7.13 12.08
N LEU A 276 1.38 -6.69 11.54
CA LEU A 276 1.46 -5.40 10.84
C LEU A 276 0.61 -5.43 9.55
N LEU A 277 0.67 -6.51 8.77
CA LEU A 277 -0.17 -6.67 7.58
C LEU A 277 -1.67 -6.66 7.92
N ALA A 278 -2.06 -7.37 8.99
CA ALA A 278 -3.43 -7.38 9.50
C ALA A 278 -3.87 -5.99 10.00
N TYR A 279 -2.96 -5.24 10.62
CA TYR A 279 -3.22 -3.87 11.04
C TYR A 279 -3.48 -2.96 9.84
N MET A 280 -2.70 -3.06 8.75
CA MET A 280 -2.95 -2.31 7.51
C MET A 280 -4.36 -2.57 6.95
N ALA A 281 -4.89 -3.79 7.08
CA ALA A 281 -6.24 -4.17 6.66
C ALA A 281 -7.32 -3.90 7.73
N SER A 282 -6.96 -3.47 8.94
CA SER A 282 -7.91 -3.17 10.02
C SER A 282 -8.59 -1.82 9.79
N GLU A 283 -9.74 -1.59 10.45
CA GLU A 283 -10.42 -0.30 10.40
C GLU A 283 -9.52 0.85 10.85
N GLU A 284 -8.78 0.64 11.93
CA GLU A 284 -7.87 1.65 12.47
C GLU A 284 -6.72 1.97 11.51
N GLY A 285 -6.03 0.95 10.99
CA GLY A 285 -4.96 1.13 10.01
C GLY A 285 -5.45 1.81 8.73
N GLN A 286 -6.61 1.41 8.23
CA GLN A 286 -7.24 2.05 7.06
C GLN A 286 -7.54 3.52 7.32
N ARG A 287 -8.06 3.91 8.50
CA ARG A 287 -8.28 5.32 8.87
C ARG A 287 -6.99 6.11 8.95
N VAL A 288 -5.92 5.54 9.52
CA VAL A 288 -4.60 6.19 9.55
C VAL A 288 -4.14 6.53 8.13
N ILE A 289 -4.27 5.59 7.19
CA ILE A 289 -3.83 5.78 5.81
C ILE A 289 -4.73 6.80 5.09
N THR A 290 -6.05 6.62 5.12
CA THR A 290 -7.00 7.48 4.40
C THR A 290 -7.09 8.89 4.97
N ASN A 291 -6.77 9.11 6.25
CA ASN A 291 -6.62 10.44 6.84
C ASN A 291 -5.32 11.13 6.38
N THR A 292 -4.29 10.34 6.04
CA THR A 292 -3.02 10.87 5.52
C THR A 292 -3.15 11.22 4.05
N THR A 293 -3.78 10.33 3.26
CA THR A 293 -4.02 10.52 1.82
C THR A 293 -5.52 10.41 1.49
N ALA A 294 -5.94 11.03 0.38
CA ALA A 294 -7.31 10.91 -0.10
C ALA A 294 -7.45 9.66 -1.00
N GLU A 295 -7.20 8.48 -0.42
CA GLU A 295 -7.39 7.17 -1.04
C GLU A 295 -8.64 6.48 -0.49
N TYR A 296 -9.15 5.49 -1.22
CA TYR A 296 -10.30 4.70 -0.80
C TYR A 296 -9.86 3.57 0.13
N PRO A 297 -10.52 3.38 1.28
CA PRO A 297 -10.26 2.22 2.13
C PRO A 297 -10.72 0.94 1.44
N MET A 298 -9.91 -0.13 1.54
CA MET A 298 -10.25 -1.43 0.95
C MET A 298 -10.93 -2.39 1.92
N ARG A 299 -10.96 -2.07 3.23
CA ARG A 299 -11.68 -2.89 4.19
C ARG A 299 -13.18 -2.83 3.91
N LYS A 300 -13.82 -4.00 3.83
CA LYS A 300 -15.28 -4.12 3.62
C LYS A 300 -16.07 -3.29 4.63
N GLY A 301 -17.04 -2.53 4.13
CA GLY A 301 -17.93 -1.70 4.94
C GLY A 301 -17.37 -0.35 5.38
N MET A 302 -16.14 0.00 4.96
CA MET A 302 -15.58 1.34 5.16
C MET A 302 -15.79 2.23 3.94
N VAL A 303 -16.00 3.51 4.20
CA VAL A 303 -16.03 4.57 3.19
C VAL A 303 -15.03 5.67 3.57
N SER A 304 -14.55 6.40 2.56
CA SER A 304 -13.70 7.58 2.80
C SER A 304 -14.58 8.77 3.21
N ASP A 305 -14.11 9.53 4.19
CA ASP A 305 -14.70 10.78 4.64
C ASP A 305 -14.02 12.03 4.01
N ARG A 306 -13.17 11.82 2.99
CA ARG A 306 -12.35 12.85 2.34
C ARG A 306 -13.05 13.56 1.18
N GLY A 307 -14.36 13.39 1.00
CA GLY A 307 -15.10 14.02 -0.12
C GLY A 307 -14.82 13.41 -1.49
N LEU A 308 -14.32 12.17 -1.52
CA LEU A 308 -14.11 11.43 -2.76
C LEU A 308 -15.46 11.10 -3.42
N LYS A 309 -15.47 11.00 -4.76
CA LYS A 309 -16.60 10.37 -5.46
C LYS A 309 -16.83 8.98 -4.85
N PRO A 310 -18.08 8.57 -4.54
CA PRO A 310 -18.34 7.25 -3.97
C PRO A 310 -17.70 6.13 -4.79
N PHE A 311 -17.07 5.15 -4.10
CA PHE A 311 -16.33 4.09 -4.78
C PHE A 311 -17.19 3.26 -5.72
N GLU A 312 -18.44 3.01 -5.32
CA GLU A 312 -19.45 2.30 -6.11
C GLU A 312 -19.98 3.06 -7.33
N GLU A 313 -19.72 4.36 -7.41
CA GLU A 313 -20.04 5.20 -8.57
C GLU A 313 -18.89 5.29 -9.58
N LEU A 314 -17.71 4.71 -9.25
CA LEU A 314 -16.60 4.62 -10.17
C LEU A 314 -16.91 3.58 -11.24
N GLN A 315 -16.94 3.99 -12.48
CA GLN A 315 -17.19 3.11 -13.63
C GLN A 315 -15.88 2.60 -14.22
N ALA A 316 -15.06 1.96 -13.38
CA ALA A 316 -13.76 1.46 -13.74
C ALA A 316 -13.83 0.30 -14.75
N PRO A 317 -12.76 0.06 -15.54
CA PRO A 317 -12.64 -1.11 -16.36
C PRO A 317 -12.61 -2.39 -15.50
N LYS A 318 -13.05 -3.51 -16.09
CA LYS A 318 -13.02 -4.83 -15.43
C LYS A 318 -11.61 -5.44 -15.46
N ILE A 319 -10.70 -4.77 -14.78
CA ILE A 319 -9.31 -5.19 -14.58
C ILE A 319 -9.03 -5.15 -13.08
N THR A 320 -8.52 -6.25 -12.55
CA THR A 320 -8.07 -6.32 -11.16
C THR A 320 -6.59 -5.97 -11.05
N PRO A 321 -6.09 -5.56 -9.87
CA PRO A 321 -4.66 -5.33 -9.68
C PRO A 321 -3.79 -6.57 -9.96
N ALA A 322 -4.32 -7.78 -9.80
CA ALA A 322 -3.62 -9.02 -10.16
C ALA A 322 -3.48 -9.18 -11.70
N ASP A 323 -4.44 -8.68 -12.48
CA ASP A 323 -4.39 -8.72 -13.94
C ASP A 323 -3.31 -7.79 -14.52
N LEU A 324 -2.84 -6.80 -13.75
CA LEU A 324 -1.77 -5.89 -14.17
C LEU A 324 -0.40 -6.57 -14.22
N GLY A 325 -0.25 -7.76 -13.63
CA GLY A 325 0.99 -8.54 -13.68
C GLY A 325 2.17 -7.75 -13.09
N ASN A 326 3.36 -7.90 -13.73
CA ASN A 326 4.60 -7.21 -13.33
C ASN A 326 4.89 -5.92 -14.11
N ALA A 327 3.99 -5.50 -14.98
CA ALA A 327 4.09 -4.32 -15.86
C ALA A 327 5.27 -4.33 -16.87
N GLU A 328 5.92 -5.46 -17.07
CA GLU A 328 7.12 -5.56 -17.93
C GLU A 328 6.83 -5.17 -19.37
N GLU A 329 5.71 -5.64 -19.93
CA GLU A 329 5.29 -5.32 -21.31
C GLU A 329 5.05 -3.83 -21.53
N ALA A 330 4.45 -3.12 -20.54
CA ALA A 330 4.27 -1.69 -20.61
C ALA A 330 5.61 -0.94 -20.55
N LEU A 331 6.53 -1.39 -19.67
CA LEU A 331 7.88 -0.82 -19.58
C LEU A 331 8.70 -1.00 -20.86
N GLU A 332 8.54 -2.14 -21.57
CA GLU A 332 9.14 -2.36 -22.88
C GLU A 332 8.58 -1.35 -23.89
N LEU A 333 7.26 -1.22 -23.99
CA LEU A 333 6.62 -0.27 -24.90
C LEU A 333 7.04 1.18 -24.62
N GLU A 334 7.14 1.59 -23.37
CA GLU A 334 7.60 2.93 -23.00
C GLU A 334 9.06 3.18 -23.46
N ARG A 335 9.93 2.18 -23.39
CA ARG A 335 11.31 2.28 -23.93
C ARG A 335 11.30 2.32 -25.46
N ASP A 336 10.55 1.42 -26.11
CA ASP A 336 10.45 1.33 -27.58
C ASP A 336 9.91 2.63 -28.18
N THR A 337 8.93 3.24 -27.52
CA THR A 337 8.37 4.56 -27.90
C THR A 337 9.23 5.74 -27.45
N GLY A 338 10.29 5.52 -26.67
CA GLY A 338 11.24 6.54 -26.21
C GLY A 338 10.67 7.50 -25.16
N LEU A 339 9.77 7.01 -24.31
CA LEU A 339 9.26 7.72 -23.13
C LEU A 339 10.13 7.49 -21.90
N LEU A 340 10.87 6.36 -21.85
CA LEU A 340 11.86 6.01 -20.83
C LEU A 340 13.28 5.96 -21.40
#